data_a716fdb969e1f5e09c22104ad4b76488
#
_entry.id   a716fdb969e1f5e09c22104ad4b76488
#
_cell.length_a   1.000
_cell.length_b   1.000
_cell.length_c   1.000
_cell.angle_alpha   90.00
_cell.angle_beta   90.00
_cell.angle_gamma   90.00
#
_symmetry.space_group_name_H-M   'P 1'
#
loop_
_entity.id
_entity.type
_entity.pdbx_description
1 polymer ?
#
loop_
_entity_poly.entity_id
_entity_poly.type
_entity_poly.pdbx_seq_one_letter_code
_entity_poly.pdbx_strand_id
1 'polypeptide(L)'
;MRIKRTTPRSGITRRTRLIAVSSGLVAAAAIAIPNANAAPDATPFSANELKSANSSVLKADVPGTAWAVDSKTNRVVVTVDSTVSKAEIAKIKRQAGANADALTIKRTPGKFNKLISGGDAIYASSWRCSLGFNVQDNSGNYYFLTAGHCTDGAGTWWSNSSHTTTLGTTSGSSFPTNDYGIVRYTNTSVTKSGAVGSQDIASAATPSVGTTVYRRGSTTGTHSGRVTALNATVNYGGGDIVYGMIQTTVCAEPGDSGGPLYGGTVAYGLTSGGSGNCSSGGTTFFQPVTEALSAYGVHVY
;
A
#
# COMPACT_ATOMS: atom_id res chain seq x y z
N MET A 1 43.08 -32.26 38.59
CA MET A 1 44.18 -31.41 39.11
C MET A 1 43.58 -30.13 39.65
N ARG A 2 43.69 -29.91 40.93
CA ARG A 2 43.24 -28.76 41.72
C ARG A 2 44.13 -27.54 41.39
N ILE A 3 43.54 -26.30 41.55
CA ILE A 3 44.11 -25.17 42.29
C ILE A 3 43.35 -23.90 41.82
N LYS A 4 42.60 -23.34 42.61
CA LYS A 4 42.56 -22.37 43.72
C LYS A 4 42.28 -20.91 43.27
N ARG A 5 41.27 -20.40 43.96
CA ARG A 5 40.83 -19.00 44.15
C ARG A 5 41.98 -18.05 44.56
N THR A 6 41.85 -16.76 44.24
CA THR A 6 42.03 -15.68 45.21
C THR A 6 41.38 -14.38 44.75
N THR A 7 40.51 -13.86 45.61
CA THR A 7 40.15 -12.40 45.69
C THR A 7 41.20 -11.68 46.54
N PRO A 8 41.30 -10.35 46.47
CA PRO A 8 41.26 -9.62 47.73
C PRO A 8 40.31 -8.38 47.72
N ARG A 9 39.75 -8.19 48.90
CA ARG A 9 39.08 -7.00 49.43
C ARG A 9 40.09 -5.93 49.85
N SER A 10 39.66 -4.67 49.89
CA SER A 10 39.80 -3.61 50.89
C SER A 10 39.73 -2.25 50.20
N GLY A 11 39.23 -1.18 50.76
CA GLY A 11 38.90 -0.80 52.10
C GLY A 11 38.33 0.60 52.09
N ILE A 12 37.58 0.87 53.10
CA ILE A 12 36.83 2.10 53.43
C ILE A 12 37.80 3.18 53.89
N THR A 13 37.54 4.47 53.55
CA THR A 13 37.81 5.55 54.48
C THR A 13 36.80 6.72 54.32
N ARG A 14 35.96 6.84 55.32
CA ARG A 14 35.18 8.06 55.65
C ARG A 14 36.15 9.18 56.11
N ARG A 15 35.93 10.39 55.62
CA ARG A 15 36.39 11.59 56.34
C ARG A 15 35.24 12.60 56.43
N THR A 16 34.67 12.63 57.59
CA THR A 16 33.82 13.68 58.15
C THR A 16 34.65 14.96 58.32
N ARG A 17 34.20 16.08 57.82
CA ARG A 17 34.62 17.41 58.30
C ARG A 17 33.41 18.28 58.56
N LEU A 18 33.15 18.50 59.82
CA LEU A 18 32.33 19.58 60.35
C LEU A 18 33.04 20.94 60.04
N ILE A 19 32.31 21.93 59.52
CA ILE A 19 32.69 23.32 59.66
C ILE A 19 31.42 24.16 59.86
N ALA A 20 31.44 24.83 60.96
CA ALA A 20 30.74 25.94 61.57
C ALA A 20 29.72 26.76 60.76
N VAL A 21 28.60 26.97 61.45
CA VAL A 21 27.58 28.00 61.20
C VAL A 21 28.18 29.38 61.41
N SER A 22 28.09 30.25 60.40
CA SER A 22 28.18 31.70 60.56
C SER A 22 26.95 32.36 60.04
N SER A 23 26.18 32.95 60.96
CA SER A 23 24.99 33.75 60.69
C SER A 23 25.35 35.00 59.95
N GLY A 24 25.04 35.14 58.67
CA GLY A 24 25.13 36.36 57.91
C GLY A 24 23.73 36.75 57.40
N LEU A 25 23.16 37.84 57.97
CA LEU A 25 22.00 38.51 57.39
C LEU A 25 22.35 38.98 55.98
N VAL A 26 21.68 38.41 54.97
CA VAL A 26 21.70 38.97 53.61
C VAL A 26 20.32 39.52 53.31
N ALA A 27 20.23 40.77 53.07
CA ALA A 27 19.04 41.50 52.65
C ALA A 27 18.51 40.86 51.34
N ALA A 28 17.27 40.40 51.33
CA ALA A 28 16.59 39.93 50.15
C ALA A 28 16.32 41.13 49.22
N ALA A 29 17.16 41.32 48.21
CA ALA A 29 16.78 42.08 47.03
C ALA A 29 15.80 41.22 46.22
N ALA A 30 14.53 41.56 46.23
CA ALA A 30 13.54 41.03 45.37
C ALA A 30 13.89 41.36 43.90
N ILE A 31 14.56 40.43 43.21
CA ILE A 31 14.69 40.49 41.75
C ILE A 31 13.32 40.14 41.22
N ALA A 32 12.55 41.14 40.77
CA ALA A 32 11.36 40.93 39.98
C ALA A 32 11.79 40.21 38.67
N ILE A 33 11.59 38.92 38.64
CA ILE A 33 11.69 38.16 37.39
C ILE A 33 10.55 38.67 36.51
N PRO A 34 10.82 39.26 35.31
CA PRO A 34 9.74 39.61 34.43
C PRO A 34 9.02 38.31 34.09
N ASN A 35 7.72 38.21 34.40
CA ASN A 35 6.87 37.20 33.87
C ASN A 35 7.07 37.18 32.36
N ALA A 36 7.75 36.18 31.83
CA ALA A 36 7.67 35.87 30.43
C ALA A 36 6.17 35.67 30.15
N ASN A 37 5.55 36.64 29.49
CA ASN A 37 4.21 36.50 28.97
C ASN A 37 4.20 35.21 28.15
N ALA A 38 3.70 34.11 28.72
CA ALA A 38 3.25 32.98 27.95
C ALA A 38 2.24 33.57 26.97
N ALA A 39 2.52 33.48 25.70
CA ALA A 39 1.55 33.83 24.68
C ALA A 39 0.24 33.10 25.05
N PRO A 40 -0.93 33.77 24.99
CA PRO A 40 -2.17 33.12 25.34
C PRO A 40 -2.31 31.85 24.55
N ASP A 41 -2.52 30.70 25.22
CA ASP A 41 -2.76 29.44 24.59
C ASP A 41 -3.92 29.65 23.60
N ALA A 42 -3.61 29.51 22.31
CA ALA A 42 -4.58 29.70 21.24
C ALA A 42 -5.76 28.77 21.54
N THR A 43 -6.95 29.34 21.74
CA THR A 43 -8.17 28.57 22.00
C THR A 43 -8.30 27.47 20.92
N PRO A 44 -8.48 26.20 21.32
CA PRO A 44 -8.58 25.13 20.35
C PRO A 44 -9.82 25.35 19.46
N PHE A 45 -9.67 25.07 18.17
CA PHE A 45 -10.79 25.14 17.23
C PHE A 45 -11.89 24.15 17.61
N SER A 46 -13.13 24.59 17.58
CA SER A 46 -14.28 23.75 17.83
C SER A 46 -14.43 22.68 16.74
N ALA A 47 -15.15 21.60 17.05
CA ALA A 47 -15.46 20.55 16.08
C ALA A 47 -16.15 21.08 14.81
N ASN A 48 -17.01 22.11 14.96
CA ASN A 48 -17.70 22.73 13.84
C ASN A 48 -16.76 23.55 12.95
N GLU A 49 -15.82 24.28 13.52
CA GLU A 49 -14.79 25.03 12.77
C GLU A 49 -13.88 24.09 12.01
N LEU A 50 -13.41 23.00 12.66
CA LEU A 50 -12.60 21.96 12.00
C LEU A 50 -13.38 21.27 10.86
N LYS A 51 -14.65 20.96 11.07
CA LYS A 51 -15.53 20.39 10.04
C LYS A 51 -15.71 21.35 8.85
N SER A 52 -15.93 22.64 9.13
CA SER A 52 -16.06 23.68 8.12
C SER A 52 -14.76 23.86 7.33
N ALA A 53 -13.61 23.92 8.02
CA ALA A 53 -12.30 24.00 7.41
C ALA A 53 -12.03 22.78 6.52
N ASN A 54 -12.31 21.56 7.00
CA ASN A 54 -12.18 20.33 6.23
C ASN A 54 -13.02 20.34 4.95
N SER A 55 -14.31 20.74 5.06
CA SER A 55 -15.22 20.84 3.92
C SER A 55 -14.77 21.92 2.91
N SER A 56 -14.13 22.99 3.39
CA SER A 56 -13.61 24.06 2.52
C SER A 56 -12.44 23.61 1.66
N VAL A 57 -11.57 22.73 2.19
CA VAL A 57 -10.49 22.12 1.41
C VAL A 57 -11.06 21.28 0.27
N LEU A 58 -12.09 20.47 0.57
CA LEU A 58 -12.79 19.69 -0.45
C LEU A 58 -13.39 20.58 -1.53
N LYS A 59 -14.09 21.66 -1.15
CA LYS A 59 -14.72 22.62 -2.09
C LYS A 59 -13.69 23.40 -2.90
N ALA A 60 -12.47 23.59 -2.39
CA ALA A 60 -11.41 24.22 -3.15
C ALA A 60 -10.99 23.41 -4.38
N ASP A 61 -11.21 22.10 -4.37
CA ASP A 61 -10.95 21.17 -5.47
C ASP A 61 -9.59 21.43 -6.14
N VAL A 62 -8.53 21.26 -5.35
CA VAL A 62 -7.13 21.43 -5.78
C VAL A 62 -6.48 20.06 -5.88
N PRO A 63 -6.15 19.57 -7.09
CA PRO A 63 -5.40 18.32 -7.25
C PRO A 63 -4.05 18.38 -6.53
N GLY A 64 -3.52 17.21 -6.11
CA GLY A 64 -2.26 17.13 -5.38
C GLY A 64 -2.37 17.50 -3.90
N THR A 65 -3.57 17.42 -3.31
CA THR A 65 -3.82 17.68 -1.89
C THR A 65 -4.35 16.45 -1.16
N ALA A 66 -3.92 16.30 0.10
CA ALA A 66 -4.46 15.36 1.06
C ALA A 66 -4.62 16.07 2.40
N TRP A 67 -5.69 15.80 3.17
CA TRP A 67 -5.91 16.49 4.43
C TRP A 67 -6.62 15.63 5.46
N ALA A 68 -6.31 15.91 6.72
CA ALA A 68 -6.93 15.28 7.88
C ALA A 68 -6.93 16.24 9.07
N VAL A 69 -7.82 15.99 10.03
CA VAL A 69 -7.77 16.65 11.34
C VAL A 69 -6.66 15.99 12.17
N ASP A 70 -5.70 16.79 12.60
CA ASP A 70 -4.66 16.37 13.55
C ASP A 70 -5.14 16.64 14.97
N SER A 71 -5.41 15.58 15.73
CA SER A 71 -5.88 15.68 17.11
C SER A 71 -4.87 16.29 18.09
N LYS A 72 -3.57 16.25 17.78
CA LYS A 72 -2.52 16.81 18.63
C LYS A 72 -2.46 18.32 18.51
N THR A 73 -2.62 18.85 17.31
CA THR A 73 -2.57 20.29 17.05
C THR A 73 -3.95 20.92 16.96
N ASN A 74 -5.00 20.14 16.99
CA ASN A 74 -6.40 20.57 16.80
C ASN A 74 -6.57 21.43 15.54
N ARG A 75 -5.98 21.00 14.40
CA ARG A 75 -6.02 21.70 13.12
C ARG A 75 -6.27 20.73 11.98
N VAL A 76 -6.76 21.25 10.86
CA VAL A 76 -6.80 20.52 9.60
C VAL A 76 -5.45 20.65 8.92
N VAL A 77 -4.67 19.58 8.92
CA VAL A 77 -3.37 19.54 8.21
C VAL A 77 -3.66 19.21 6.75
N VAL A 78 -3.33 20.13 5.86
CA VAL A 78 -3.43 19.97 4.40
C VAL A 78 -2.04 19.75 3.86
N THR A 79 -1.76 18.52 3.44
CA THR A 79 -0.53 18.16 2.75
C THR A 79 -0.68 18.44 1.27
N VAL A 80 0.21 19.24 0.70
CA VAL A 80 0.24 19.58 -0.72
C VAL A 80 1.51 19.02 -1.36
N ASP A 81 1.36 18.41 -2.52
CA ASP A 81 2.48 17.86 -3.27
C ASP A 81 3.28 18.93 -4.03
N SER A 82 4.32 18.52 -4.78
CA SER A 82 5.20 19.45 -5.49
C SER A 82 4.51 20.21 -6.63
N THR A 83 3.37 19.71 -7.15
CA THR A 83 2.65 20.32 -8.28
C THR A 83 1.75 21.46 -7.85
N VAL A 84 1.34 21.51 -6.57
CA VAL A 84 0.44 22.54 -6.05
C VAL A 84 1.14 23.88 -5.98
N SER A 85 0.64 24.86 -6.71
CA SER A 85 1.20 26.22 -6.78
C SER A 85 0.85 27.06 -5.55
N LYS A 86 1.57 28.18 -5.36
CA LYS A 86 1.24 29.16 -4.31
C LYS A 86 -0.17 29.76 -4.52
N ALA A 87 -0.61 29.94 -5.75
CA ALA A 87 -1.94 30.47 -6.08
C ALA A 87 -3.05 29.49 -5.66
N GLU A 88 -2.84 28.19 -5.86
CA GLU A 88 -3.77 27.16 -5.42
C GLU A 88 -3.82 27.03 -3.90
N ILE A 89 -2.70 27.13 -3.19
CA ILE A 89 -2.69 27.23 -1.71
C ILE A 89 -3.50 28.45 -1.25
N ALA A 90 -3.34 29.59 -1.93
CA ALA A 90 -4.14 30.78 -1.61
C ALA A 90 -5.64 30.56 -1.92
N LYS A 91 -5.99 29.80 -2.96
CA LYS A 91 -7.37 29.37 -3.26
C LYS A 91 -7.96 28.57 -2.10
N ILE A 92 -7.22 27.56 -1.59
CA ILE A 92 -7.65 26.76 -0.43
C ILE A 92 -7.94 27.65 0.79
N LYS A 93 -7.02 28.56 1.13
CA LYS A 93 -7.19 29.48 2.26
C LYS A 93 -8.38 30.43 2.07
N ARG A 94 -8.56 31.01 0.89
CA ARG A 94 -9.73 31.86 0.58
C ARG A 94 -11.04 31.08 0.73
N GLN A 95 -11.09 29.82 0.26
CA GLN A 95 -12.27 28.97 0.38
C GLN A 95 -12.62 28.66 1.83
N ALA A 96 -11.63 28.60 2.70
CA ALA A 96 -11.82 28.41 4.14
C ALA A 96 -12.34 29.69 4.86
N GLY A 97 -12.11 30.88 4.29
CA GLY A 97 -12.60 32.15 4.83
C GLY A 97 -12.17 32.36 6.28
N ALA A 98 -13.12 32.58 7.19
CA ALA A 98 -12.85 32.76 8.64
C ALA A 98 -12.21 31.54 9.30
N ASN A 99 -12.30 30.34 8.71
CA ASN A 99 -11.69 29.11 9.23
C ASN A 99 -10.28 28.86 8.63
N ALA A 100 -9.70 29.82 7.93
CA ALA A 100 -8.38 29.64 7.30
C ALA A 100 -7.27 29.38 8.35
N ASP A 101 -7.39 29.94 9.54
CA ASP A 101 -6.45 29.74 10.64
C ASP A 101 -6.52 28.31 11.24
N ALA A 102 -7.61 27.59 11.01
CA ALA A 102 -7.70 26.19 11.36
C ALA A 102 -6.92 25.27 10.39
N LEU A 103 -6.44 25.78 9.25
CA LEU A 103 -5.66 25.04 8.28
C LEU A 103 -4.15 25.15 8.58
N THR A 104 -3.44 24.04 8.52
CA THR A 104 -1.98 23.96 8.47
C THR A 104 -1.55 23.38 7.15
N ILE A 105 -0.83 24.14 6.33
CA ILE A 105 -0.36 23.65 5.02
C ILE A 105 1.04 23.04 5.20
N LYS A 106 1.20 21.78 4.80
CA LYS A 106 2.49 21.08 4.75
C LYS A 106 2.79 20.70 3.31
N ARG A 107 4.00 20.98 2.83
CA ARG A 107 4.45 20.55 1.52
C ARG A 107 5.20 19.21 1.63
N THR A 108 4.89 18.28 0.71
CA THR A 108 5.62 17.04 0.54
C THR A 108 6.35 17.03 -0.82
N PRO A 109 7.52 16.41 -0.92
CA PRO A 109 8.18 16.18 -2.20
C PRO A 109 7.40 15.16 -3.05
N GLY A 110 7.63 15.19 -4.37
CA GLY A 110 6.97 14.28 -5.31
C GLY A 110 5.54 14.72 -5.65
N LYS A 111 4.81 13.87 -6.37
CA LYS A 111 3.43 14.07 -6.82
C LYS A 111 2.54 12.97 -6.27
N PHE A 112 1.32 13.33 -5.83
CA PHE A 112 0.31 12.35 -5.47
C PHE A 112 -0.22 11.67 -6.74
N ASN A 113 0.14 10.42 -6.95
CA ASN A 113 -0.34 9.60 -8.04
C ASN A 113 -1.22 8.47 -7.50
N LYS A 114 -2.20 8.06 -8.28
CA LYS A 114 -2.88 6.79 -8.04
C LYS A 114 -1.85 5.69 -8.28
N LEU A 115 -1.67 4.82 -7.30
CA LEU A 115 -0.88 3.62 -7.45
C LEU A 115 -1.76 2.58 -8.13
N ILE A 116 -1.17 1.79 -9.04
CA ILE A 116 -1.79 0.57 -9.54
C ILE A 116 -1.04 -0.62 -8.97
N SER A 117 -1.77 -1.51 -8.33
CA SER A 117 -1.25 -2.64 -7.56
C SER A 117 -1.98 -3.93 -7.89
N GLY A 118 -1.44 -5.07 -7.45
CA GLY A 118 -2.09 -6.36 -7.58
C GLY A 118 -3.53 -6.34 -7.03
N GLY A 119 -4.44 -6.92 -7.79
CA GLY A 119 -5.87 -6.96 -7.51
C GLY A 119 -6.69 -5.76 -7.98
N ASP A 120 -6.07 -4.72 -8.53
CA ASP A 120 -6.79 -3.58 -9.08
C ASP A 120 -7.46 -3.95 -10.41
N ALA A 121 -8.59 -3.27 -10.71
CA ALA A 121 -9.29 -3.48 -11.96
C ALA A 121 -8.47 -3.04 -13.17
N ILE A 122 -8.41 -3.88 -14.18
CA ILE A 122 -7.87 -3.59 -15.51
C ILE A 122 -8.94 -3.84 -16.56
N TYR A 123 -9.02 -2.97 -17.53
CA TYR A 123 -10.07 -2.97 -18.54
C TYR A 123 -9.48 -3.18 -19.92
N ALA A 124 -9.99 -4.16 -20.64
CA ALA A 124 -9.85 -4.28 -22.08
C ALA A 124 -11.00 -3.57 -22.80
N SER A 125 -11.11 -3.69 -24.13
CA SER A 125 -12.14 -2.97 -24.90
C SER A 125 -13.57 -3.29 -24.46
N SER A 126 -13.86 -4.53 -24.04
CA SER A 126 -15.22 -5.01 -23.72
C SER A 126 -15.34 -5.86 -22.46
N TRP A 127 -14.24 -6.11 -21.75
CA TRP A 127 -14.26 -6.86 -20.49
C TRP A 127 -13.32 -6.29 -19.45
N ARG A 128 -13.50 -6.75 -18.21
CA ARG A 128 -12.69 -6.38 -17.04
C ARG A 128 -12.05 -7.61 -16.43
N CYS A 129 -10.79 -7.50 -16.08
CA CYS A 129 -10.04 -8.44 -15.26
C CYS A 129 -9.38 -7.73 -14.07
N SER A 130 -8.54 -8.46 -13.37
CA SER A 130 -7.73 -7.94 -12.26
C SER A 130 -6.25 -8.01 -12.60
N LEU A 131 -5.48 -6.99 -12.20
CA LEU A 131 -4.04 -7.02 -12.27
C LEU A 131 -3.52 -8.08 -11.30
N GLY A 132 -2.65 -8.98 -11.77
CA GLY A 132 -1.98 -9.96 -10.94
C GLY A 132 -0.84 -9.35 -10.14
N PHE A 133 0.32 -9.27 -10.75
CA PHE A 133 1.51 -8.67 -10.13
C PHE A 133 2.15 -7.68 -11.08
N ASN A 134 2.61 -6.56 -10.54
CA ASN A 134 3.57 -5.72 -11.24
C ASN A 134 4.93 -6.41 -11.25
N VAL A 135 5.59 -6.41 -12.39
CA VAL A 135 6.86 -7.10 -12.61
C VAL A 135 7.80 -6.24 -13.45
N GLN A 136 9.09 -6.56 -13.38
CA GLN A 136 10.13 -5.86 -14.09
C GLN A 136 11.05 -6.86 -14.81
N ASP A 137 11.55 -6.49 -15.99
CA ASP A 137 12.62 -7.22 -16.63
C ASP A 137 14.01 -6.75 -16.15
N ASN A 138 15.06 -7.46 -16.52
CA ASN A 138 16.44 -7.11 -16.15
C ASN A 138 16.95 -5.80 -16.77
N SER A 139 16.20 -5.24 -17.72
CA SER A 139 16.50 -3.92 -18.33
C SER A 139 15.76 -2.77 -17.67
N GLY A 140 14.96 -3.04 -16.64
CA GLY A 140 14.19 -2.05 -15.91
C GLY A 140 12.86 -1.64 -16.57
N ASN A 141 12.40 -2.39 -17.58
CA ASN A 141 11.07 -2.15 -18.14
C ASN A 141 9.99 -2.73 -17.24
N TYR A 142 8.87 -2.03 -17.13
CA TYR A 142 7.74 -2.40 -16.28
C TYR A 142 6.64 -3.09 -17.09
N TYR A 143 6.09 -4.12 -16.46
CA TYR A 143 4.97 -4.91 -16.97
C TYR A 143 4.01 -5.24 -15.81
N PHE A 144 2.84 -5.76 -16.14
CA PHE A 144 2.03 -6.51 -15.19
C PHE A 144 1.62 -7.85 -15.76
N LEU A 145 1.46 -8.82 -14.88
CA LEU A 145 0.90 -10.13 -15.18
C LEU A 145 -0.60 -10.13 -14.89
N THR A 146 -1.34 -10.88 -15.67
CA THR A 146 -2.76 -11.21 -15.49
C THR A 146 -3.05 -12.58 -16.06
N ALA A 147 -4.31 -13.03 -16.12
CA ALA A 147 -4.65 -14.30 -16.73
C ALA A 147 -4.47 -14.27 -18.26
N GLY A 148 -4.17 -15.41 -18.83
CA GLY A 148 -4.04 -15.60 -20.29
C GLY A 148 -5.37 -15.39 -21.00
N HIS A 149 -6.47 -15.96 -20.46
CA HIS A 149 -7.82 -15.74 -21.02
C HIS A 149 -8.27 -14.26 -20.97
N CYS A 150 -7.67 -13.43 -20.10
CA CYS A 150 -7.87 -12.00 -20.11
C CYS A 150 -7.15 -11.29 -21.26
N THR A 151 -5.93 -11.76 -21.59
CA THR A 151 -5.07 -11.13 -22.60
C THR A 151 -5.31 -11.67 -24.01
N ASP A 152 -5.96 -12.81 -24.14
CA ASP A 152 -6.30 -13.39 -25.44
C ASP A 152 -7.25 -12.45 -26.22
N GLY A 153 -6.80 -12.02 -27.39
CA GLY A 153 -7.50 -11.01 -28.21
C GLY A 153 -7.49 -9.57 -27.64
N ALA A 154 -6.90 -9.31 -26.49
CA ALA A 154 -6.80 -7.97 -25.93
C ALA A 154 -5.54 -7.24 -26.43
N GLY A 155 -5.72 -6.01 -26.95
CA GLY A 155 -4.59 -5.15 -27.38
C GLY A 155 -4.20 -4.16 -26.28
N THR A 156 -5.04 -3.19 -26.01
CA THR A 156 -4.79 -2.10 -25.06
C THR A 156 -5.53 -2.31 -23.74
N TRP A 157 -4.88 -1.88 -22.65
CA TRP A 157 -5.41 -1.95 -21.30
C TRP A 157 -5.53 -0.58 -20.63
N TRP A 158 -6.60 -0.38 -19.88
CA TRP A 158 -6.91 0.85 -19.15
C TRP A 158 -7.14 0.58 -17.66
N SER A 159 -6.91 1.61 -16.82
CA SER A 159 -7.16 1.53 -15.37
C SER A 159 -8.61 1.86 -14.98
N ASN A 160 -9.46 2.23 -15.92
CA ASN A 160 -10.84 2.62 -15.67
C ASN A 160 -11.76 2.22 -16.83
N SER A 161 -13.04 2.02 -16.52
CA SER A 161 -14.07 1.62 -17.47
C SER A 161 -14.41 2.68 -18.54
N SER A 162 -14.06 3.94 -18.31
CA SER A 162 -14.21 5.03 -19.29
C SER A 162 -13.05 5.11 -20.29
N HIS A 163 -12.06 4.22 -20.17
CA HIS A 163 -10.87 4.13 -21.03
C HIS A 163 -10.05 5.42 -21.16
N THR A 164 -10.11 6.30 -20.15
CA THR A 164 -9.41 7.59 -20.15
C THR A 164 -7.95 7.50 -19.71
N THR A 165 -7.58 6.44 -19.00
CA THR A 165 -6.22 6.26 -18.49
C THR A 165 -5.66 4.94 -19.01
N THR A 166 -4.90 4.98 -20.10
CA THR A 166 -4.19 3.83 -20.65
C THR A 166 -3.12 3.34 -19.68
N LEU A 167 -2.98 2.05 -19.53
CA LEU A 167 -1.89 1.38 -18.81
C LEU A 167 -0.79 0.95 -19.76
N GLY A 168 -1.15 0.17 -20.77
CA GLY A 168 -0.20 -0.42 -21.68
C GLY A 168 -0.85 -1.33 -22.73
N THR A 169 -0.04 -2.18 -23.34
CA THR A 169 -0.46 -3.12 -24.39
C THR A 169 -0.03 -4.53 -24.07
N THR A 170 -0.86 -5.52 -24.45
CA THR A 170 -0.51 -6.94 -24.35
C THR A 170 0.78 -7.21 -25.12
N SER A 171 1.72 -7.87 -24.45
CA SER A 171 3.02 -8.28 -25.01
C SER A 171 3.16 -9.79 -25.12
N GLY A 172 2.29 -10.56 -24.46
CA GLY A 172 2.24 -12.00 -24.52
C GLY A 172 0.98 -12.55 -23.88
N SER A 173 0.51 -13.67 -24.39
CA SER A 173 -0.65 -14.41 -23.90
C SER A 173 -0.41 -15.91 -24.05
N SER A 174 -0.80 -16.69 -23.07
CA SER A 174 -0.75 -18.15 -23.12
C SER A 174 -2.04 -18.70 -22.54
N PHE A 175 -2.97 -19.04 -23.46
CA PHE A 175 -4.26 -19.67 -23.19
C PHE A 175 -4.77 -20.33 -24.49
N PRO A 176 -5.40 -21.51 -24.43
CA PRO A 176 -5.42 -22.44 -23.31
C PRO A 176 -4.07 -23.16 -23.11
N THR A 177 -4.03 -24.22 -22.36
CA THR A 177 -2.88 -24.99 -21.87
C THR A 177 -2.31 -24.39 -20.59
N ASN A 178 -1.93 -23.11 -20.61
CA ASN A 178 -1.65 -22.26 -19.47
C ASN A 178 -2.73 -21.18 -19.34
N ASP A 179 -2.66 -20.37 -18.27
CA ASP A 179 -3.54 -19.21 -18.13
C ASP A 179 -2.80 -18.01 -17.56
N TYR A 180 -1.80 -17.51 -18.32
CA TYR A 180 -1.05 -16.31 -17.96
C TYR A 180 -0.84 -15.40 -19.17
N GLY A 181 -0.83 -14.10 -18.89
CA GLY A 181 -0.53 -13.07 -19.88
C GLY A 181 0.28 -11.94 -19.29
N ILE A 182 0.98 -11.20 -20.15
CA ILE A 182 1.81 -10.07 -19.79
C ILE A 182 1.44 -8.84 -20.59
N VAL A 183 1.38 -7.69 -19.90
CA VAL A 183 1.09 -6.39 -20.47
C VAL A 183 2.25 -5.46 -20.20
N ARG A 184 2.82 -4.86 -21.24
CA ARG A 184 3.88 -3.86 -21.12
C ARG A 184 3.26 -2.51 -20.79
N TYR A 185 3.75 -1.84 -19.77
CA TYR A 185 3.36 -0.46 -19.49
C TYR A 185 3.89 0.49 -20.56
N THR A 186 3.00 1.27 -21.16
CA THR A 186 3.35 2.37 -22.07
C THR A 186 3.15 3.72 -21.40
N ASN A 187 2.34 3.77 -20.33
CA ASN A 187 2.09 4.99 -19.56
C ASN A 187 3.12 5.14 -18.42
N THR A 188 4.01 6.11 -18.56
CA THR A 188 5.04 6.41 -17.57
C THR A 188 4.51 7.19 -16.37
N SER A 189 3.33 7.81 -16.48
CA SER A 189 2.72 8.62 -15.41
C SER A 189 2.01 7.78 -14.34
N VAL A 190 1.77 6.49 -14.60
CA VAL A 190 1.17 5.58 -13.63
C VAL A 190 2.26 5.02 -12.74
N THR A 191 2.10 5.17 -11.42
CA THR A 191 3.03 4.57 -10.46
C THR A 191 2.68 3.09 -10.29
N LYS A 192 3.62 2.21 -10.64
CA LYS A 192 3.51 0.76 -10.54
C LYS A 192 4.00 0.36 -9.16
N SER A 193 3.11 -0.22 -8.35
CA SER A 193 3.46 -0.69 -7.00
C SER A 193 3.77 -2.18 -7.04
N GLY A 194 4.91 -2.61 -6.49
CA GLY A 194 5.24 -4.03 -6.29
C GLY A 194 4.34 -4.75 -5.28
N ALA A 195 3.34 -4.06 -4.73
CA ALA A 195 2.45 -4.57 -3.70
C ALA A 195 1.14 -5.15 -4.28
N VAL A 196 0.45 -5.94 -3.46
CA VAL A 196 -0.95 -6.36 -3.62
C VAL A 196 -1.79 -5.61 -2.57
N GLY A 197 -2.50 -4.56 -2.99
CA GLY A 197 -3.08 -3.62 -2.05
C GLY A 197 -2.00 -2.92 -1.22
N SER A 198 -2.00 -3.15 0.11
CA SER A 198 -0.96 -2.66 1.02
C SER A 198 0.10 -3.71 1.36
N GLN A 199 -0.03 -4.94 0.85
CA GLN A 199 0.92 -6.04 1.12
C GLN A 199 2.07 -5.98 0.10
N ASP A 200 3.27 -5.75 0.58
CA ASP A 200 4.49 -5.80 -0.23
C ASP A 200 4.78 -7.22 -0.72
N ILE A 201 5.26 -7.36 -1.97
CA ILE A 201 5.58 -8.65 -2.60
C ILE A 201 7.05 -8.62 -3.02
N ALA A 202 7.87 -9.41 -2.34
CA ALA A 202 9.31 -9.41 -2.51
C ALA A 202 9.86 -10.65 -3.24
N SER A 203 9.06 -11.71 -3.39
CA SER A 203 9.51 -12.96 -4.01
C SER A 203 8.35 -13.75 -4.61
N ALA A 204 8.67 -14.81 -5.35
CA ALA A 204 7.69 -15.74 -5.89
C ALA A 204 8.10 -17.19 -5.60
N ALA A 205 7.12 -18.05 -5.33
CA ALA A 205 7.33 -19.46 -5.06
C ALA A 205 6.08 -20.29 -5.38
N THR A 206 6.21 -21.61 -5.37
CA THR A 206 5.08 -22.56 -5.36
C THR A 206 4.69 -22.83 -3.90
N PRO A 207 3.43 -22.63 -3.49
CA PRO A 207 3.01 -22.93 -2.13
C PRO A 207 2.91 -24.44 -1.88
N SER A 208 3.00 -24.89 -0.64
CA SER A 208 2.69 -26.27 -0.26
C SER A 208 1.18 -26.46 -0.04
N VAL A 209 0.68 -27.69 -0.22
CA VAL A 209 -0.69 -28.05 0.18
C VAL A 209 -0.89 -27.77 1.67
N GLY A 210 -2.02 -27.19 2.04
CA GLY A 210 -2.32 -26.74 3.40
C GLY A 210 -1.90 -25.29 3.71
N THR A 211 -1.09 -24.67 2.86
CA THR A 211 -0.69 -23.25 3.05
C THR A 211 -1.92 -22.34 3.06
N THR A 212 -1.99 -21.45 4.05
CA THR A 212 -2.97 -20.35 4.03
C THR A 212 -2.55 -19.31 3.01
N VAL A 213 -3.46 -18.96 2.14
CA VAL A 213 -3.23 -18.05 1.02
C VAL A 213 -4.31 -16.98 0.97
N TYR A 214 -3.98 -15.88 0.34
CA TYR A 214 -4.87 -14.74 0.10
C TYR A 214 -4.98 -14.49 -1.39
N ARG A 215 -6.16 -14.13 -1.86
CA ARG A 215 -6.41 -13.65 -3.21
C ARG A 215 -6.99 -12.24 -3.13
N ARG A 216 -6.53 -11.34 -3.98
CA ARG A 216 -7.17 -10.05 -4.18
C ARG A 216 -7.68 -9.92 -5.61
N GLY A 217 -8.92 -9.44 -5.76
CA GLY A 217 -9.52 -9.22 -7.07
C GLY A 217 -10.42 -8.00 -7.09
N SER A 218 -10.68 -7.49 -8.27
CA SER A 218 -11.37 -6.22 -8.49
C SER A 218 -12.88 -6.27 -8.25
N THR A 219 -13.45 -7.46 -8.21
CA THR A 219 -14.88 -7.67 -7.94
C THR A 219 -15.15 -7.87 -6.46
N THR A 220 -14.46 -8.80 -5.84
CA THR A 220 -14.79 -9.24 -4.47
C THR A 220 -13.78 -8.78 -3.41
N GLY A 221 -12.72 -8.08 -3.79
CA GLY A 221 -11.68 -7.63 -2.86
C GLY A 221 -10.77 -8.77 -2.41
N THR A 222 -10.39 -8.77 -1.13
CA THR A 222 -9.44 -9.74 -0.57
C THR A 222 -10.16 -10.83 0.20
N HIS A 223 -9.89 -12.09 -0.17
CA HIS A 223 -10.37 -13.28 0.50
C HIS A 223 -9.21 -14.23 0.79
N SER A 224 -9.38 -15.10 1.77
CA SER A 224 -8.38 -16.10 2.16
C SER A 224 -8.94 -17.53 2.09
N GLY A 225 -8.04 -18.48 2.04
CA GLY A 225 -8.34 -19.89 2.05
C GLY A 225 -7.08 -20.73 2.17
N ARG A 226 -7.16 -21.99 1.74
CA ARG A 226 -6.03 -22.93 1.81
C ARG A 226 -5.78 -23.55 0.45
N VAL A 227 -4.52 -23.83 0.17
CA VAL A 227 -4.12 -24.69 -0.97
C VAL A 227 -4.57 -26.12 -0.67
N THR A 228 -5.32 -26.70 -1.58
CA THR A 228 -5.86 -28.07 -1.48
C THR A 228 -5.18 -29.07 -2.38
N ALA A 229 -4.69 -28.64 -3.54
CA ALA A 229 -3.91 -29.46 -4.46
C ALA A 229 -2.97 -28.60 -5.31
N LEU A 230 -1.96 -29.23 -5.86
CA LEU A 230 -1.04 -28.67 -6.86
C LEU A 230 -1.11 -29.51 -8.11
N ASN A 231 -0.66 -28.95 -9.23
CA ASN A 231 -0.62 -29.63 -10.52
C ASN A 231 -2.00 -30.15 -10.97
N ALA A 232 -3.06 -29.41 -10.65
CA ALA A 232 -4.41 -29.72 -11.07
C ALA A 232 -4.61 -29.43 -12.57
N THR A 233 -5.44 -30.23 -13.24
CA THR A 233 -5.91 -29.96 -14.59
C THR A 233 -7.35 -29.47 -14.51
N VAL A 234 -7.68 -28.42 -15.23
CA VAL A 234 -9.03 -27.85 -15.27
C VAL A 234 -9.51 -27.81 -16.72
N ASN A 235 -10.69 -28.40 -16.96
CA ASN A 235 -11.37 -28.32 -18.24
C ASN A 235 -12.57 -27.37 -18.11
N TYR A 236 -12.46 -26.18 -18.69
CA TYR A 236 -13.52 -25.17 -18.71
C TYR A 236 -14.56 -25.41 -19.81
N GLY A 237 -14.35 -26.41 -20.65
CA GLY A 237 -15.19 -26.71 -21.83
C GLY A 237 -14.71 -25.97 -23.09
N GLY A 238 -15.33 -26.29 -24.24
CA GLY A 238 -14.99 -25.61 -25.50
C GLY A 238 -13.57 -25.83 -26.04
N GLY A 239 -12.78 -26.69 -25.41
CA GLY A 239 -11.34 -26.87 -25.69
C GLY A 239 -10.41 -26.14 -24.73
N ASP A 240 -10.95 -25.37 -23.83
CA ASP A 240 -10.18 -24.59 -22.84
C ASP A 240 -9.75 -25.49 -21.68
N ILE A 241 -8.64 -26.18 -21.85
CA ILE A 241 -8.03 -27.03 -20.83
C ILE A 241 -6.72 -26.37 -20.38
N VAL A 242 -6.57 -26.20 -19.05
CA VAL A 242 -5.36 -25.65 -18.41
C VAL A 242 -4.76 -26.67 -17.45
N TYR A 243 -3.45 -26.67 -17.34
CA TYR A 243 -2.69 -27.68 -16.59
C TYR A 243 -1.82 -27.02 -15.53
N GLY A 244 -1.32 -27.82 -14.58
CA GLY A 244 -0.35 -27.36 -13.59
C GLY A 244 -0.90 -26.42 -12.52
N MET A 245 -2.22 -26.31 -12.38
CA MET A 245 -2.90 -25.31 -11.58
C MET A 245 -2.77 -25.56 -10.07
N ILE A 246 -2.73 -24.47 -9.31
CA ILE A 246 -2.88 -24.47 -7.84
C ILE A 246 -4.38 -24.47 -7.53
N GLN A 247 -4.86 -25.46 -6.82
CA GLN A 247 -6.25 -25.53 -6.36
C GLN A 247 -6.36 -25.02 -4.91
N THR A 248 -7.39 -24.25 -4.63
CA THR A 248 -7.61 -23.66 -3.29
C THR A 248 -9.08 -23.65 -2.89
N THR A 249 -9.34 -23.35 -1.62
CA THR A 249 -10.69 -23.03 -1.10
C THR A 249 -10.99 -21.54 -1.14
N VAL A 250 -10.12 -20.70 -1.68
CA VAL A 250 -10.40 -19.26 -1.83
C VAL A 250 -11.52 -19.06 -2.84
N CYS A 251 -12.49 -18.23 -2.52
CA CYS A 251 -13.55 -17.86 -3.48
C CYS A 251 -13.05 -16.87 -4.53
N ALA A 252 -13.69 -16.87 -5.70
CA ALA A 252 -13.52 -15.84 -6.74
C ALA A 252 -14.82 -15.71 -7.53
N GLU A 253 -15.03 -14.54 -8.12
CA GLU A 253 -16.19 -14.22 -8.96
C GLU A 253 -15.74 -13.58 -10.28
N PRO A 254 -16.61 -13.51 -11.31
CA PRO A 254 -16.27 -12.88 -12.58
C PRO A 254 -15.69 -11.47 -12.42
N GLY A 255 -14.56 -11.21 -13.08
CA GLY A 255 -13.77 -9.98 -12.94
C GLY A 255 -12.59 -10.08 -11.97
N ASP A 256 -12.56 -11.10 -11.07
CA ASP A 256 -11.38 -11.41 -10.25
C ASP A 256 -10.27 -12.13 -11.04
N SER A 257 -10.57 -12.58 -12.25
CA SER A 257 -9.64 -13.22 -13.20
C SER A 257 -8.33 -12.44 -13.31
N GLY A 258 -7.21 -13.14 -13.26
CA GLY A 258 -5.87 -12.58 -13.30
C GLY A 258 -5.37 -12.01 -11.97
N GLY A 259 -6.25 -11.82 -11.00
CA GLY A 259 -5.87 -11.29 -9.68
C GLY A 259 -4.88 -12.18 -8.93
N PRO A 260 -4.03 -11.61 -8.06
CA PRO A 260 -2.93 -12.29 -7.41
C PRO A 260 -3.38 -13.25 -6.31
N LEU A 261 -2.75 -14.44 -6.25
CA LEU A 261 -2.70 -15.32 -5.10
C LEU A 261 -1.36 -15.13 -4.41
N TYR A 262 -1.35 -14.89 -3.10
CA TYR A 262 -0.15 -14.58 -2.33
C TYR A 262 -0.24 -15.06 -0.88
N GLY A 263 0.91 -15.06 -0.19
CA GLY A 263 1.00 -15.29 1.24
C GLY A 263 2.16 -14.51 1.85
N GLY A 264 1.88 -13.59 2.77
CA GLY A 264 2.90 -12.64 3.23
C GLY A 264 3.49 -11.88 2.05
N THR A 265 4.80 -11.86 1.91
CA THR A 265 5.53 -11.19 0.83
C THR A 265 5.79 -12.07 -0.41
N VAL A 266 5.13 -13.23 -0.49
CA VAL A 266 5.39 -14.22 -1.56
C VAL A 266 4.24 -14.30 -2.54
N ALA A 267 4.51 -14.09 -3.83
CA ALA A 267 3.61 -14.32 -4.94
C ALA A 267 3.50 -15.82 -5.25
N TYR A 268 2.28 -16.33 -5.43
CA TYR A 268 2.04 -17.73 -5.74
C TYR A 268 1.40 -17.96 -7.10
N GLY A 269 0.36 -17.19 -7.45
CA GLY A 269 -0.39 -17.49 -8.67
C GLY A 269 -1.26 -16.36 -9.17
N LEU A 270 -1.89 -16.60 -10.32
CA LEU A 270 -2.85 -15.71 -10.99
C LEU A 270 -4.21 -16.41 -11.06
N THR A 271 -5.28 -15.73 -10.69
CA THR A 271 -6.64 -16.30 -10.71
C THR A 271 -7.04 -16.71 -12.14
N SER A 272 -7.27 -18.00 -12.32
CA SER A 272 -7.78 -18.56 -13.59
C SER A 272 -9.30 -18.64 -13.58
N GLY A 273 -9.86 -19.51 -12.78
CA GLY A 273 -11.30 -19.72 -12.67
C GLY A 273 -11.63 -20.66 -11.53
N GLY A 274 -12.91 -20.99 -11.42
CA GLY A 274 -13.36 -21.86 -10.34
C GLY A 274 -14.86 -22.07 -10.32
N SER A 275 -15.35 -22.55 -9.18
CA SER A 275 -16.78 -22.75 -8.90
C SER A 275 -17.16 -22.16 -7.56
N GLY A 276 -18.45 -21.85 -7.36
CA GLY A 276 -18.97 -21.21 -6.15
C GLY A 276 -18.91 -19.68 -6.24
N ASN A 277 -19.00 -19.03 -5.10
CA ASN A 277 -18.96 -17.57 -4.95
C ASN A 277 -18.45 -17.18 -3.57
N CYS A 278 -18.25 -15.89 -3.32
CA CYS A 278 -17.71 -15.40 -2.04
C CYS A 278 -18.73 -15.32 -0.90
N SER A 279 -20.00 -15.62 -1.15
CA SER A 279 -21.03 -15.74 -0.11
C SER A 279 -21.14 -17.18 0.45
N SER A 280 -21.00 -18.19 -0.40
CA SER A 280 -21.16 -19.60 -0.03
C SER A 280 -19.84 -20.39 -0.01
N GLY A 281 -18.73 -19.75 -0.41
CA GLY A 281 -17.45 -20.42 -0.63
C GLY A 281 -17.35 -21.06 -2.00
N GLY A 282 -16.19 -21.65 -2.31
CA GLY A 282 -15.95 -22.26 -3.61
C GLY A 282 -14.59 -22.91 -3.71
N THR A 283 -14.31 -23.37 -4.92
CA THR A 283 -12.99 -23.86 -5.33
C THR A 283 -12.46 -22.98 -6.45
N THR A 284 -11.27 -22.44 -6.28
CA THR A 284 -10.64 -21.60 -7.31
C THR A 284 -9.28 -22.16 -7.68
N PHE A 285 -8.98 -22.08 -8.96
CA PHE A 285 -7.72 -22.50 -9.55
C PHE A 285 -6.88 -21.29 -9.95
N PHE A 286 -5.59 -21.43 -9.77
CA PHE A 286 -4.63 -20.36 -10.04
C PHE A 286 -3.49 -20.90 -10.89
N GLN A 287 -3.12 -20.15 -11.91
CA GLN A 287 -1.90 -20.39 -12.67
C GLN A 287 -0.69 -20.08 -11.78
N PRO A 288 0.30 -20.99 -11.61
CA PRO A 288 1.53 -20.67 -10.89
C PRO A 288 2.25 -19.46 -11.49
N VAL A 289 2.53 -18.45 -10.67
CA VAL A 289 3.18 -17.22 -11.16
C VAL A 289 4.63 -17.45 -11.56
N THR A 290 5.31 -18.41 -10.94
CA THR A 290 6.69 -18.76 -11.23
C THR A 290 6.89 -19.19 -12.70
N GLU A 291 5.90 -19.85 -13.27
CA GLU A 291 5.90 -20.22 -14.69
C GLU A 291 5.82 -19.00 -15.60
N ALA A 292 4.88 -18.08 -15.32
CA ALA A 292 4.74 -16.84 -16.08
C ALA A 292 5.99 -15.95 -15.99
N LEU A 293 6.58 -15.82 -14.77
CA LEU A 293 7.82 -15.08 -14.56
C LEU A 293 8.97 -15.64 -15.39
N SER A 294 9.12 -16.97 -15.39
CA SER A 294 10.16 -17.66 -16.16
C SER A 294 9.93 -17.50 -17.68
N ALA A 295 8.69 -17.70 -18.15
CA ALA A 295 8.35 -17.63 -19.56
C ALA A 295 8.61 -16.24 -20.16
N TYR A 296 8.40 -15.18 -19.38
CA TYR A 296 8.56 -13.81 -19.85
C TYR A 296 9.88 -13.15 -19.41
N GLY A 297 10.72 -13.83 -18.63
CA GLY A 297 12.01 -13.30 -18.16
C GLY A 297 11.85 -12.06 -17.26
N VAL A 298 10.84 -12.08 -16.38
CA VAL A 298 10.53 -10.96 -15.47
C VAL A 298 10.52 -11.42 -14.01
N HIS A 299 10.58 -10.46 -13.08
CA HIS A 299 10.54 -10.72 -11.64
C HIS A 299 9.61 -9.74 -10.92
N VAL A 300 9.07 -10.15 -9.77
CA VAL A 300 8.39 -9.26 -8.81
C VAL A 300 9.42 -8.38 -8.11
N TYR A 301 9.04 -7.19 -7.63
CA TYR A 301 9.94 -6.23 -6.99
C TYR A 301 9.25 -5.50 -5.85
#